data_15fe7c96d6fe1d08a2fbb8c925ba603a
#
_entry.id   15fe7c96d6fe1d08a2fbb8c925ba603a
#
_cell.length_a   1.000
_cell.length_b   1.000
_cell.length_c   1.000
_cell.angle_alpha   90.00
_cell.angle_beta   90.00
_cell.angle_gamma   90.00
#
_symmetry.space_group_name_H-M   'P 1'
#
loop_
_entity.id
_entity.type
_entity.pdbx_description
1 polymer ?
#
loop_
_entity_poly.entity_id
_entity_poly.type
_entity_poly.pdbx_seq_one_letter_code
_entity_poly.pdbx_strand_id
1 'polypeptide(L)'
;MDFDFINELRKMLQSEEVFEYSIDGLQYAAMAFFIFKMIQLVFKKSTDPKIGYSDFARLGGYIILVGSSSKIIDGLEDVFATIDNAFMNNPNDFYLRIHEHIAAQYMITYDNMDFFDMIFGTLDLVGSALYYVIFLLISACCKIADLSITAAYLVQRVFIIELLKFLLPLVTVLSIFEKFENLLISWVKRYAGMIILGVAYIAIIKFMYFVQDSIMLQFHSEEFTPNLKQEETSFTPLTNLIYGACIASVLCFTIKVKLMSIVTNYIQSYFS
;
A
#
# COMPACT_ATOMS: atom_id res chain seq x y z
N MET A 1 7.49 9.99 -7.69
CA MET A 1 6.66 9.11 -8.53
C MET A 1 5.28 9.18 -7.94
N ASP A 2 4.37 9.75 -8.68
CA ASP A 2 3.00 9.90 -8.23
C ASP A 2 2.32 8.55 -8.39
N PHE A 3 1.66 8.08 -7.34
CA PHE A 3 0.85 6.86 -7.41
C PHE A 3 -0.50 7.11 -8.10
N ASP A 4 -0.57 8.14 -8.96
CA ASP A 4 -1.76 8.49 -9.75
C ASP A 4 -2.27 7.32 -10.60
N PHE A 5 -1.35 6.44 -11.03
CA PHE A 5 -1.70 5.23 -11.76
C PHE A 5 -2.68 4.31 -11.01
N ILE A 6 -2.71 4.36 -9.66
CA ILE A 6 -3.64 3.56 -8.86
C ILE A 6 -5.06 4.07 -9.02
N ASN A 7 -5.23 5.40 -9.04
CA ASN A 7 -6.53 6.02 -9.31
C ASN A 7 -6.95 5.80 -10.76
N GLU A 8 -6.01 5.87 -11.70
CA GLU A 8 -6.28 5.54 -13.10
C GLU A 8 -6.66 4.08 -13.27
N LEU A 9 -5.92 3.16 -12.61
CA LEU A 9 -6.26 1.74 -12.62
C LEU A 9 -7.66 1.49 -12.05
N ARG A 10 -8.01 2.14 -10.93
CA ARG A 10 -9.35 2.06 -10.37
C ARG A 10 -10.40 2.58 -11.34
N LYS A 11 -10.20 3.77 -11.92
CA LYS A 11 -11.11 4.35 -12.92
C LYS A 11 -11.27 3.45 -14.14
N MET A 12 -10.17 2.86 -14.63
CA MET A 12 -10.23 1.88 -15.74
C MET A 12 -11.05 0.66 -15.36
N LEU A 13 -10.81 0.07 -14.19
CA LEU A 13 -11.59 -1.09 -13.73
C LEU A 13 -13.07 -0.77 -13.57
N GLN A 14 -13.41 0.45 -13.15
CA GLN A 14 -14.79 0.91 -12.99
C GLN A 14 -15.46 1.30 -14.33
N SER A 15 -14.70 1.84 -15.28
CA SER A 15 -15.19 2.25 -16.59
C SER A 15 -15.29 1.10 -17.59
N GLU A 16 -14.75 -0.07 -17.28
CA GLU A 16 -14.88 -1.23 -18.14
C GLU A 16 -16.32 -1.73 -18.09
N GLU A 17 -17.02 -1.62 -19.21
CA GLU A 17 -18.40 -2.12 -19.42
C GLU A 17 -18.57 -3.57 -18.93
N VAL A 18 -17.50 -4.36 -18.97
CA VAL A 18 -17.48 -5.75 -18.50
C VAL A 18 -17.78 -5.86 -17.00
N PHE A 19 -17.26 -4.95 -16.17
CA PHE A 19 -17.54 -4.94 -14.73
C PHE A 19 -18.95 -4.46 -14.44
N GLU A 20 -19.41 -3.40 -15.10
CA GLU A 20 -20.77 -2.87 -14.94
C GLU A 20 -21.83 -3.91 -15.37
N TYR A 21 -21.70 -4.50 -16.56
CA TYR A 21 -22.59 -5.57 -17.04
C TYR A 21 -22.55 -6.82 -16.13
N SER A 22 -21.39 -7.11 -15.55
CA SER A 22 -21.25 -8.27 -14.67
C SER A 22 -21.92 -8.03 -13.32
N ILE A 23 -21.86 -6.82 -12.76
CA ILE A 23 -22.56 -6.43 -11.53
C ILE A 23 -24.07 -6.49 -11.75
N ASP A 24 -24.56 -5.93 -12.83
CA ASP A 24 -25.97 -5.98 -13.21
C ASP A 24 -26.45 -7.40 -13.43
N GLY A 25 -25.66 -8.21 -14.17
CA GLY A 25 -25.94 -9.63 -14.36
C GLY A 25 -26.02 -10.41 -13.07
N LEU A 26 -25.13 -10.13 -12.11
CA LEU A 26 -25.17 -10.74 -10.77
C LEU A 26 -26.36 -10.25 -9.95
N GLN A 27 -26.76 -8.99 -10.08
CA GLN A 27 -27.99 -8.48 -9.43
C GLN A 27 -29.23 -9.16 -10.00
N TYR A 28 -29.35 -9.35 -11.32
CA TYR A 28 -30.47 -10.08 -11.92
C TYR A 28 -30.47 -11.56 -11.50
N ALA A 29 -29.34 -12.23 -11.47
CA ALA A 29 -29.22 -13.59 -10.96
C ALA A 29 -29.62 -13.66 -9.47
N ALA A 30 -29.20 -12.68 -8.68
CA ALA A 30 -29.56 -12.54 -7.29
C ALA A 30 -31.07 -12.39 -7.10
N MET A 31 -31.71 -11.56 -7.89
CA MET A 31 -33.17 -11.37 -7.90
C MET A 31 -33.91 -12.68 -8.28
N ALA A 32 -33.41 -13.42 -9.27
CA ALA A 32 -34.00 -14.71 -9.66
C ALA A 32 -33.93 -15.75 -8.54
N PHE A 33 -32.77 -15.89 -7.88
CA PHE A 33 -32.63 -16.77 -6.71
C PHE A 33 -33.53 -16.34 -5.55
N PHE A 34 -33.71 -15.06 -5.37
CA PHE A 34 -34.60 -14.50 -4.37
C PHE A 34 -36.06 -14.90 -4.64
N ILE A 35 -36.56 -14.71 -5.88
CA ILE A 35 -37.90 -15.11 -6.28
C ILE A 35 -38.09 -16.61 -6.02
N PHE A 36 -37.12 -17.44 -6.38
CA PHE A 36 -37.15 -18.87 -6.12
C PHE A 36 -37.30 -19.18 -4.62
N LYS A 37 -36.55 -18.48 -3.76
CA LYS A 37 -36.63 -18.66 -2.31
C LYS A 37 -37.95 -18.19 -1.73
N MET A 38 -38.52 -17.10 -2.25
CA MET A 38 -39.86 -16.64 -1.89
C MET A 38 -40.92 -17.71 -2.20
N ILE A 39 -40.89 -18.25 -3.41
CA ILE A 39 -41.80 -19.33 -3.83
C ILE A 39 -41.66 -20.53 -2.88
N GLN A 40 -40.42 -20.95 -2.59
CA GLN A 40 -40.14 -22.04 -1.67
C GLN A 40 -40.72 -21.80 -0.24
N LEU A 41 -40.58 -20.57 0.28
CA LEU A 41 -41.10 -20.16 1.59
C LEU A 41 -42.63 -20.17 1.61
N VAL A 42 -43.28 -19.68 0.57
CA VAL A 42 -44.74 -19.70 0.44
C VAL A 42 -45.27 -21.13 0.43
N PHE A 43 -44.65 -22.03 -0.36
CA PHE A 43 -45.02 -23.46 -0.34
C PHE A 43 -44.80 -24.12 1.01
N LYS A 44 -43.65 -23.83 1.64
CA LYS A 44 -43.33 -24.36 2.97
C LYS A 44 -44.31 -23.87 4.04
N LYS A 45 -44.75 -22.60 3.96
CA LYS A 45 -45.74 -22.05 4.87
C LYS A 45 -47.14 -22.67 4.68
N SER A 46 -47.46 -23.07 3.46
CA SER A 46 -48.73 -23.80 3.18
C SER A 46 -48.76 -25.17 3.83
N THR A 47 -47.60 -25.79 4.01
CA THR A 47 -47.45 -27.12 4.62
C THR A 47 -47.11 -27.09 6.11
N ASP A 48 -46.46 -26.06 6.59
CA ASP A 48 -46.06 -25.89 7.99
C ASP A 48 -46.43 -24.46 8.50
N PRO A 49 -47.53 -24.35 9.29
CA PRO A 49 -47.98 -23.06 9.79
C PRO A 49 -47.03 -22.41 10.82
N LYS A 50 -46.00 -23.09 11.29
CA LYS A 50 -45.01 -22.59 12.26
C LYS A 50 -44.00 -21.61 11.63
N ILE A 51 -43.96 -21.46 10.30
CA ILE A 51 -43.09 -20.49 9.65
C ILE A 51 -43.57 -19.09 9.98
N GLY A 52 -42.72 -18.37 10.71
CA GLY A 52 -43.02 -17.03 11.23
C GLY A 52 -42.92 -15.94 10.18
N TYR A 53 -43.56 -14.80 10.46
CA TYR A 53 -43.38 -13.57 9.67
C TYR A 53 -41.93 -13.06 9.67
N SER A 54 -41.11 -13.47 10.66
CA SER A 54 -39.69 -13.15 10.76
C SER A 54 -38.89 -13.64 9.55
N ASP A 55 -39.25 -14.81 8.96
CA ASP A 55 -38.54 -15.36 7.80
C ASP A 55 -38.80 -14.51 6.54
N PHE A 56 -40.03 -13.98 6.40
CA PHE A 56 -40.37 -13.06 5.33
C PHE A 56 -39.74 -11.69 5.52
N ALA A 57 -39.68 -11.18 6.77
CA ALA A 57 -39.04 -9.91 7.08
C ALA A 57 -37.52 -9.99 6.81
N ARG A 58 -36.88 -11.10 7.20
CA ARG A 58 -35.47 -11.37 6.90
C ARG A 58 -35.22 -11.38 5.38
N LEU A 59 -36.09 -12.05 4.65
CA LEU A 59 -36.01 -12.12 3.20
C LEU A 59 -36.19 -10.73 2.56
N GLY A 60 -37.10 -9.91 3.07
CA GLY A 60 -37.31 -8.51 2.66
C GLY A 60 -36.07 -7.65 2.90
N GLY A 61 -35.37 -7.85 4.02
CA GLY A 61 -34.09 -7.19 4.32
C GLY A 61 -33.00 -7.50 3.28
N TYR A 62 -32.89 -8.75 2.85
CA TYR A 62 -31.93 -9.13 1.81
C TYR A 62 -32.27 -8.53 0.43
N ILE A 63 -33.55 -8.36 0.08
CA ILE A 63 -33.95 -7.65 -1.16
C ILE A 63 -33.45 -6.22 -1.13
N ILE A 64 -33.73 -5.52 -0.02
CA ILE A 64 -33.31 -4.12 0.12
C ILE A 64 -31.79 -4.04 -0.02
N LEU A 65 -31.06 -4.98 0.56
CA LEU A 65 -29.60 -5.02 0.52
C LEU A 65 -29.07 -5.27 -0.91
N VAL A 66 -29.69 -6.19 -1.66
CA VAL A 66 -29.36 -6.43 -3.08
C VAL A 66 -29.74 -5.23 -3.94
N GLY A 67 -30.94 -4.68 -3.76
CA GLY A 67 -31.40 -3.52 -4.52
C GLY A 67 -30.64 -2.22 -4.22
N SER A 68 -30.02 -2.13 -3.03
CA SER A 68 -29.18 -0.99 -2.63
C SER A 68 -27.70 -1.28 -2.79
N SER A 69 -27.30 -2.42 -3.33
CA SER A 69 -25.89 -2.83 -3.45
C SER A 69 -25.05 -1.82 -4.24
N SER A 70 -25.57 -1.22 -5.30
CA SER A 70 -24.89 -0.17 -6.06
C SER A 70 -24.60 1.05 -5.17
N LYS A 71 -25.57 1.56 -4.42
CA LYS A 71 -25.37 2.70 -3.52
C LYS A 71 -24.40 2.40 -2.38
N ILE A 72 -24.41 1.15 -1.90
CA ILE A 72 -23.45 0.70 -0.89
C ILE A 72 -22.06 0.70 -1.48
N ILE A 73 -21.91 0.19 -2.70
CA ILE A 73 -20.64 0.18 -3.44
C ILE A 73 -20.13 1.62 -3.62
N ASP A 74 -20.95 2.54 -4.10
CA ASP A 74 -20.59 3.95 -4.29
C ASP A 74 -20.09 4.60 -2.99
N GLY A 75 -20.81 4.41 -1.88
CA GLY A 75 -20.40 4.93 -0.57
C GLY A 75 -19.10 4.33 -0.06
N LEU A 76 -18.83 3.05 -0.39
CA LEU A 76 -17.58 2.40 -0.07
C LEU A 76 -16.42 2.92 -0.93
N GLU A 77 -16.69 3.29 -2.18
CA GLU A 77 -15.70 3.89 -3.08
C GLU A 77 -15.21 5.24 -2.58
N ASP A 78 -16.11 6.08 -2.08
CA ASP A 78 -15.73 7.37 -1.49
C ASP A 78 -14.75 7.21 -0.32
N VAL A 79 -14.96 6.21 0.54
CA VAL A 79 -14.04 5.89 1.64
C VAL A 79 -12.67 5.49 1.10
N PHE A 80 -12.63 4.62 0.07
CA PHE A 80 -11.35 4.19 -0.52
C PHE A 80 -10.64 5.31 -1.26
N ALA A 81 -11.37 6.14 -2.00
CA ALA A 81 -10.80 7.30 -2.67
C ALA A 81 -10.14 8.26 -1.67
N THR A 82 -10.77 8.48 -0.51
CA THR A 82 -10.21 9.31 0.56
C THR A 82 -8.92 8.71 1.12
N ILE A 83 -8.88 7.39 1.34
CA ILE A 83 -7.69 6.70 1.82
C ILE A 83 -6.56 6.79 0.78
N ASP A 84 -6.87 6.53 -0.49
CA ASP A 84 -5.86 6.51 -1.55
C ASP A 84 -5.30 7.89 -1.86
N ASN A 85 -6.12 8.95 -1.80
CA ASN A 85 -5.65 10.33 -1.91
C ASN A 85 -4.63 10.70 -0.81
N ALA A 86 -4.72 10.08 0.36
CA ALA A 86 -3.74 10.27 1.43
C ALA A 86 -2.36 9.67 1.09
N PHE A 87 -2.26 8.72 0.15
CA PHE A 87 -0.98 8.20 -0.35
C PHE A 87 -0.28 9.14 -1.32
N MET A 88 -1.04 9.98 -2.05
CA MET A 88 -0.52 10.80 -3.13
C MET A 88 0.28 12.01 -2.67
N ASN A 89 0.02 12.52 -1.47
CA ASN A 89 0.56 13.77 -0.97
C ASN A 89 1.92 13.61 -0.25
N ASN A 90 2.88 12.85 -0.83
CA ASN A 90 4.14 12.70 -0.12
C ASN A 90 5.40 12.80 -1.01
N PRO A 91 6.02 13.99 -1.08
CA PRO A 91 7.16 14.28 -1.95
C PRO A 91 8.53 13.85 -1.39
N ASN A 92 8.62 13.24 -0.20
CA ASN A 92 9.91 12.94 0.43
C ASN A 92 10.58 11.70 -0.21
N ASP A 93 11.46 11.94 -1.17
CA ASP A 93 12.35 10.94 -1.73
C ASP A 93 13.63 10.81 -0.88
N PHE A 94 13.61 9.88 0.06
CA PHE A 94 14.73 9.61 0.95
C PHE A 94 16.03 9.30 0.19
N TYR A 95 15.94 8.50 -0.84
CA TYR A 95 17.09 8.10 -1.64
C TYR A 95 17.73 9.29 -2.39
N LEU A 96 16.89 10.23 -2.84
CA LEU A 96 17.35 11.46 -3.46
C LEU A 96 18.04 12.38 -2.43
N ARG A 97 17.44 12.54 -1.26
CA ARG A 97 17.99 13.38 -0.17
C ARG A 97 19.36 12.88 0.31
N ILE A 98 19.55 11.56 0.47
CA ILE A 98 20.87 11.00 0.80
C ILE A 98 21.87 11.29 -0.32
N HIS A 99 21.45 11.09 -1.56
CA HIS A 99 22.31 11.37 -2.72
C HIS A 99 22.74 12.86 -2.77
N GLU A 100 21.80 13.78 -2.60
CA GLU A 100 22.10 15.23 -2.56
C GLU A 100 23.05 15.57 -1.42
N HIS A 101 22.85 14.97 -0.25
CA HIS A 101 23.73 15.19 0.90
C HIS A 101 25.17 14.72 0.63
N ILE A 102 25.34 13.51 0.09
CA ILE A 102 26.67 12.97 -0.25
C ILE A 102 27.33 13.80 -1.37
N ALA A 103 26.56 14.18 -2.39
CA ALA A 103 27.07 15.02 -3.48
C ALA A 103 27.54 16.38 -2.96
N ALA A 104 26.80 16.99 -2.04
CA ALA A 104 27.20 18.25 -1.42
C ALA A 104 28.50 18.09 -0.61
N GLN A 105 28.63 17.04 0.18
CA GLN A 105 29.87 16.77 0.93
C GLN A 105 31.06 16.47 0.00
N TYR A 106 30.82 15.80 -1.11
CA TYR A 106 31.85 15.53 -2.11
C TYR A 106 32.38 16.83 -2.73
N MET A 107 31.48 17.77 -3.07
CA MET A 107 31.84 19.10 -3.60
C MET A 107 32.62 19.91 -2.58
N ILE A 108 32.20 19.97 -1.33
CA ILE A 108 32.89 20.65 -0.24
C ILE A 108 34.32 20.12 -0.06
N THR A 109 34.46 18.79 -0.07
CA THR A 109 35.80 18.15 0.08
C THR A 109 36.69 18.50 -1.11
N TYR A 110 36.16 18.48 -2.33
CA TYR A 110 36.90 18.83 -3.54
C TYR A 110 37.35 20.28 -3.58
N ASP A 111 36.47 21.21 -3.19
CA ASP A 111 36.77 22.67 -3.22
C ASP A 111 37.80 23.07 -2.16
N ASN A 112 37.93 22.31 -1.07
CA ASN A 112 38.90 22.57 0.01
C ASN A 112 40.29 21.90 -0.23
N MET A 113 40.50 21.23 -1.36
CA MET A 113 41.78 20.59 -1.68
C MET A 113 42.80 21.57 -2.20
N ASP A 114 43.98 21.59 -1.58
CA ASP A 114 45.15 22.27 -2.11
C ASP A 114 45.76 21.54 -3.32
N PHE A 115 46.50 22.24 -4.16
CA PHE A 115 47.14 21.69 -5.38
C PHE A 115 47.99 20.43 -5.10
N PHE A 116 48.68 20.41 -3.97
CA PHE A 116 49.50 19.27 -3.56
C PHE A 116 48.65 18.08 -3.13
N ASP A 117 47.55 18.31 -2.42
CA ASP A 117 46.57 17.28 -2.03
C ASP A 117 45.86 16.71 -3.25
N MET A 118 45.66 17.49 -4.28
CA MET A 118 45.08 17.05 -5.54
C MET A 118 46.00 16.07 -6.29
N ILE A 119 47.32 16.22 -6.21
CA ILE A 119 48.30 15.34 -6.87
C ILE A 119 48.46 14.01 -6.08
N PHE A 120 48.59 14.10 -4.76
CA PHE A 120 48.82 12.94 -3.91
C PHE A 120 47.51 12.23 -3.49
N GLY A 121 46.41 12.95 -3.43
CA GLY A 121 45.08 12.43 -3.13
C GLY A 121 44.29 11.85 -4.32
N THR A 122 44.90 11.82 -5.53
CA THR A 122 44.22 11.32 -6.74
C THR A 122 43.77 9.86 -6.60
N LEU A 123 44.54 9.01 -5.92
CA LEU A 123 44.20 7.59 -5.68
C LEU A 123 43.01 7.47 -4.73
N ASP A 124 42.99 8.26 -3.67
CA ASP A 124 41.87 8.28 -2.71
C ASP A 124 40.60 8.91 -3.33
N LEU A 125 40.76 9.90 -4.20
CA LEU A 125 39.68 10.50 -4.96
C LEU A 125 39.04 9.49 -5.94
N VAL A 126 39.87 8.72 -6.66
CA VAL A 126 39.38 7.66 -7.54
C VAL A 126 38.70 6.55 -6.73
N GLY A 127 39.26 6.19 -5.59
CA GLY A 127 38.68 5.20 -4.66
C GLY A 127 37.30 5.67 -4.16
N SER A 128 37.20 6.90 -3.66
CA SER A 128 35.92 7.46 -3.17
C SER A 128 34.89 7.60 -4.28
N ALA A 129 35.29 7.97 -5.51
CA ALA A 129 34.40 8.03 -6.66
C ALA A 129 33.83 6.64 -7.03
N LEU A 130 34.65 5.59 -6.93
CA LEU A 130 34.20 4.22 -7.17
C LEU A 130 33.18 3.78 -6.11
N TYR A 131 33.43 4.07 -4.82
CA TYR A 131 32.46 3.82 -3.76
C TYR A 131 31.16 4.60 -3.98
N TYR A 132 31.22 5.83 -4.45
CA TYR A 132 30.04 6.63 -4.77
C TYR A 132 29.23 6.03 -5.92
N VAL A 133 29.86 5.50 -6.96
CA VAL A 133 29.17 4.79 -8.05
C VAL A 133 28.47 3.53 -7.53
N ILE A 134 29.13 2.76 -6.65
CA ILE A 134 28.51 1.59 -6.01
C ILE A 134 27.29 2.01 -5.17
N PHE A 135 27.41 3.10 -4.40
CA PHE A 135 26.29 3.65 -3.64
C PHE A 135 25.11 4.02 -4.54
N LEU A 136 25.38 4.72 -5.67
CA LEU A 136 24.32 5.07 -6.63
C LEU A 136 23.58 3.84 -7.15
N LEU A 137 24.30 2.78 -7.48
CA LEU A 137 23.70 1.53 -7.93
C LEU A 137 22.83 0.89 -6.84
N ILE A 138 23.34 0.78 -5.62
CA ILE A 138 22.59 0.21 -4.48
C ILE A 138 21.36 1.06 -4.18
N SER A 139 21.50 2.37 -4.09
CA SER A 139 20.40 3.30 -3.81
C SER A 139 19.34 3.26 -4.90
N ALA A 140 19.72 3.23 -6.17
CA ALA A 140 18.80 3.10 -7.30
C ALA A 140 18.04 1.77 -7.25
N CYS A 141 18.74 0.64 -6.99
CA CYS A 141 18.10 -0.66 -6.84
C CYS A 141 17.11 -0.67 -5.67
N CYS A 142 17.51 -0.14 -4.51
CA CYS A 142 16.61 -0.03 -3.35
C CYS A 142 15.40 0.84 -3.64
N LYS A 143 15.57 1.99 -4.32
CA LYS A 143 14.47 2.86 -4.72
C LYS A 143 13.50 2.17 -5.65
N ILE A 144 13.99 1.52 -6.72
CA ILE A 144 13.15 0.80 -7.68
C ILE A 144 12.41 -0.34 -6.98
N ALA A 145 13.10 -1.12 -6.17
CA ALA A 145 12.50 -2.23 -5.42
C ALA A 145 11.45 -1.72 -4.41
N ASP A 146 11.72 -0.65 -3.69
CA ASP A 146 10.79 -0.04 -2.74
C ASP A 146 9.50 0.45 -3.42
N LEU A 147 9.63 1.15 -4.53
CA LEU A 147 8.50 1.61 -5.34
C LEU A 147 7.70 0.44 -5.91
N SER A 148 8.38 -0.55 -6.48
CA SER A 148 7.75 -1.72 -7.09
C SER A 148 6.96 -2.55 -6.07
N ILE A 149 7.53 -2.79 -4.90
CA ILE A 149 6.87 -3.56 -3.84
C ILE A 149 5.70 -2.76 -3.26
N THR A 150 5.87 -1.47 -3.00
CA THR A 150 4.79 -0.61 -2.52
C THR A 150 3.64 -0.58 -3.51
N ALA A 151 3.94 -0.40 -4.81
CA ALA A 151 2.94 -0.45 -5.87
C ALA A 151 2.23 -1.81 -5.93
N ALA A 152 2.96 -2.93 -5.81
CA ALA A 152 2.38 -4.27 -5.83
C ALA A 152 1.36 -4.47 -4.68
N TYR A 153 1.69 -4.05 -3.46
CA TYR A 153 0.75 -4.11 -2.33
C TYR A 153 -0.50 -3.26 -2.55
N LEU A 154 -0.35 -2.07 -3.11
CA LEU A 154 -1.47 -1.17 -3.38
C LEU A 154 -2.37 -1.73 -4.50
N VAL A 155 -1.79 -2.22 -5.59
CA VAL A 155 -2.54 -2.86 -6.69
C VAL A 155 -3.28 -4.10 -6.21
N GLN A 156 -2.61 -4.97 -5.44
CA GLN A 156 -3.25 -6.14 -4.84
C GLN A 156 -4.46 -5.76 -3.98
N ARG A 157 -4.33 -4.70 -3.18
CA ARG A 157 -5.44 -4.20 -2.35
C ARG A 157 -6.60 -3.73 -3.22
N VAL A 158 -6.35 -2.90 -4.23
CA VAL A 158 -7.39 -2.41 -5.16
C VAL A 158 -8.11 -3.59 -5.82
N PHE A 159 -7.36 -4.56 -6.34
CA PHE A 159 -7.94 -5.74 -6.99
C PHE A 159 -8.87 -6.54 -6.05
N ILE A 160 -8.43 -6.79 -4.80
CA ILE A 160 -9.25 -7.53 -3.84
C ILE A 160 -10.53 -6.77 -3.47
N ILE A 161 -10.44 -5.44 -3.34
CA ILE A 161 -11.60 -4.58 -3.04
C ILE A 161 -12.61 -4.66 -4.18
N GLU A 162 -12.18 -4.49 -5.43
CA GLU A 162 -13.08 -4.57 -6.59
C GLU A 162 -13.71 -5.96 -6.71
N LEU A 163 -12.92 -7.01 -6.46
CA LEU A 163 -13.45 -8.38 -6.41
C LEU A 163 -14.51 -8.56 -5.32
N LEU A 164 -14.28 -8.00 -4.12
CA LEU A 164 -15.26 -8.07 -3.02
C LEU A 164 -16.55 -7.32 -3.35
N LYS A 165 -16.45 -6.14 -3.98
CA LYS A 165 -17.62 -5.40 -4.44
C LYS A 165 -18.43 -6.20 -5.47
N PHE A 166 -17.74 -6.74 -6.46
CA PHE A 166 -18.34 -7.60 -7.47
C PHE A 166 -19.10 -8.79 -6.88
N LEU A 167 -18.56 -9.40 -5.82
CA LEU A 167 -19.18 -10.56 -5.18
C LEU A 167 -20.34 -10.21 -4.23
N LEU A 168 -20.55 -8.93 -3.87
CA LEU A 168 -21.56 -8.51 -2.89
C LEU A 168 -22.98 -9.02 -3.21
N PRO A 169 -23.53 -8.86 -4.43
CA PRO A 169 -24.87 -9.36 -4.75
C PRO A 169 -24.98 -10.87 -4.57
N LEU A 170 -23.98 -11.61 -5.03
CA LEU A 170 -23.94 -13.08 -4.94
C LEU A 170 -23.87 -13.56 -3.49
N VAL A 171 -22.99 -12.95 -2.70
CA VAL A 171 -22.83 -13.28 -1.27
C VAL A 171 -24.13 -13.01 -0.50
N THR A 172 -24.79 -11.89 -0.79
CA THR A 172 -26.06 -11.53 -0.15
C THR A 172 -27.14 -12.57 -0.43
N VAL A 173 -27.27 -13.01 -1.67
CA VAL A 173 -28.28 -14.02 -2.05
C VAL A 173 -27.94 -15.39 -1.48
N LEU A 174 -26.69 -15.82 -1.54
CA LEU A 174 -26.28 -17.09 -0.94
C LEU A 174 -26.54 -17.13 0.57
N SER A 175 -26.41 -15.99 1.27
CA SER A 175 -26.68 -15.88 2.72
C SER A 175 -28.14 -16.14 3.11
N ILE A 176 -29.07 -16.13 2.15
CA ILE A 176 -30.48 -16.49 2.39
C ILE A 176 -30.61 -17.99 2.72
N PHE A 177 -29.68 -18.82 2.25
CA PHE A 177 -29.69 -20.25 2.51
C PHE A 177 -29.02 -20.56 3.87
N GLU A 178 -29.65 -21.36 4.70
CA GLU A 178 -29.16 -21.70 6.05
C GLU A 178 -27.72 -22.20 6.09
N LYS A 179 -27.29 -22.92 5.06
CA LYS A 179 -25.89 -23.40 4.94
C LYS A 179 -24.86 -22.29 4.75
N PHE A 180 -25.29 -21.12 4.25
CA PHE A 180 -24.42 -20.00 3.88
C PHE A 180 -24.72 -18.74 4.68
N GLU A 181 -25.46 -18.86 5.79
CA GLU A 181 -25.88 -17.74 6.63
C GLU A 181 -24.72 -16.83 7.07
N ASN A 182 -23.57 -17.42 7.36
CA ASN A 182 -22.38 -16.70 7.81
C ASN A 182 -21.57 -16.06 6.66
N LEU A 183 -21.95 -16.28 5.40
CA LEU A 183 -21.17 -15.82 4.25
C LEU A 183 -21.13 -14.28 4.17
N LEU A 184 -22.26 -13.63 4.42
CA LEU A 184 -22.33 -12.16 4.43
C LEU A 184 -21.50 -11.57 5.57
N ILE A 185 -21.52 -12.17 6.75
CA ILE A 185 -20.72 -11.72 7.89
C ILE A 185 -19.22 -11.87 7.58
N SER A 186 -18.84 -12.99 6.99
CA SER A 186 -17.45 -13.22 6.55
C SER A 186 -17.03 -12.24 5.47
N TRP A 187 -17.92 -11.91 4.55
CA TRP A 187 -17.67 -10.89 3.53
C TRP A 187 -17.45 -9.51 4.16
N VAL A 188 -18.33 -9.08 5.08
CA VAL A 188 -18.19 -7.79 5.80
C VAL A 188 -16.87 -7.73 6.56
N LYS A 189 -16.49 -8.82 7.25
CA LYS A 189 -15.19 -8.89 7.94
C LYS A 189 -14.02 -8.69 6.98
N ARG A 190 -13.99 -9.43 5.87
CA ARG A 190 -12.92 -9.30 4.87
C ARG A 190 -12.85 -7.91 4.28
N TYR A 191 -14.01 -7.33 3.99
CA TYR A 191 -14.09 -5.97 3.46
C TYR A 191 -13.54 -4.94 4.48
N ALA A 192 -13.97 -5.01 5.74
CA ALA A 192 -13.44 -4.19 6.82
C ALA A 192 -11.92 -4.37 6.99
N GLY A 193 -11.42 -5.60 6.89
CA GLY A 193 -10.00 -5.90 6.90
C GLY A 193 -9.22 -5.18 5.79
N MET A 194 -9.79 -5.09 4.58
CA MET A 194 -9.15 -4.37 3.47
C MET A 194 -9.13 -2.85 3.67
N ILE A 195 -10.16 -2.28 4.33
CA ILE A 195 -10.13 -0.86 4.74
C ILE A 195 -9.00 -0.62 5.73
N ILE A 196 -8.95 -1.42 6.79
CA ILE A 196 -7.93 -1.31 7.85
C ILE A 196 -6.53 -1.49 7.26
N LEU A 197 -6.35 -2.41 6.31
CA LEU A 197 -5.10 -2.63 5.62
C LEU A 197 -4.62 -1.37 4.88
N GLY A 198 -5.53 -0.64 4.23
CA GLY A 198 -5.22 0.63 3.59
C GLY A 198 -4.71 1.68 4.57
N VAL A 199 -5.42 1.85 5.69
CA VAL A 199 -4.99 2.78 6.76
C VAL A 199 -3.64 2.37 7.33
N ALA A 200 -3.42 1.07 7.52
CA ALA A 200 -2.16 0.54 8.03
C ALA A 200 -0.98 0.81 7.06
N TYR A 201 -1.19 0.69 5.75
CA TYR A 201 -0.15 1.04 4.77
C TYR A 201 0.23 2.52 4.82
N ILE A 202 -0.75 3.42 4.96
CA ILE A 202 -0.49 4.85 5.16
C ILE A 202 0.35 5.06 6.41
N ALA A 203 -0.05 4.41 7.51
CA ALA A 203 0.67 4.52 8.78
C ALA A 203 2.12 4.03 8.65
N ILE A 204 2.37 2.91 7.95
CA ILE A 204 3.73 2.39 7.69
C ILE A 204 4.54 3.40 6.86
N ILE A 205 3.97 3.93 5.79
CA ILE A 205 4.66 4.89 4.94
C ILE A 205 5.05 6.13 5.76
N LYS A 206 4.11 6.70 6.54
CA LYS A 206 4.40 7.84 7.42
C LYS A 206 5.43 7.50 8.50
N PHE A 207 5.34 6.33 9.11
CA PHE A 207 6.33 5.87 10.08
C PHE A 207 7.73 5.78 9.45
N MET A 208 7.83 5.26 8.23
CA MET A 208 9.10 5.20 7.51
C MET A 208 9.70 6.58 7.25
N TYR A 209 8.89 7.63 7.05
CA TYR A 209 9.42 8.99 6.96
C TYR A 209 10.09 9.44 8.26
N PHE A 210 9.50 9.15 9.41
CA PHE A 210 10.14 9.46 10.70
C PHE A 210 11.46 8.72 10.87
N VAL A 211 11.51 7.44 10.49
CA VAL A 211 12.75 6.65 10.52
C VAL A 211 13.81 7.26 9.59
N GLN A 212 13.41 7.62 8.37
CA GLN A 212 14.28 8.22 7.38
C GLN A 212 14.81 9.59 7.82
N ASP A 213 13.95 10.43 8.38
CA ASP A 213 14.35 11.74 8.93
C ASP A 213 15.28 11.58 10.13
N SER A 214 15.05 10.60 11.01
CA SER A 214 15.95 10.29 12.11
C SER A 214 17.33 9.85 11.63
N ILE A 215 17.39 9.04 10.59
CA ILE A 215 18.64 8.63 9.97
C ILE A 215 19.36 9.85 9.35
N MET A 216 18.62 10.72 8.62
CA MET A 216 19.20 11.94 8.04
C MET A 216 19.75 12.88 9.11
N LEU A 217 19.09 12.99 10.26
CA LEU A 217 19.62 13.78 11.39
C LEU A 217 20.94 13.22 11.91
N GLN A 218 21.11 11.90 11.92
CA GLN A 218 22.38 11.28 12.31
C GLN A 218 23.50 11.59 11.29
N PHE A 219 23.18 11.61 9.99
CA PHE A 219 24.15 11.99 8.96
C PHE A 219 24.59 13.46 9.08
N HIS A 220 23.81 14.32 9.71
CA HIS A 220 24.19 15.72 9.99
C HIS A 220 24.87 15.87 11.36
N SER A 221 24.96 14.82 12.18
CA SER A 221 25.65 14.85 13.45
C SER A 221 27.18 14.81 13.26
N GLU A 222 27.90 15.40 14.20
CA GLU A 222 29.38 15.49 14.17
C GLU A 222 30.05 14.09 14.15
N GLU A 223 29.36 13.04 14.55
CA GLU A 223 29.85 11.66 14.49
C GLU A 223 29.91 11.09 13.08
N PHE A 224 28.96 11.46 12.20
CA PHE A 224 28.89 10.98 10.82
C PHE A 224 29.47 11.98 9.80
N THR A 225 29.36 13.25 10.06
CA THR A 225 30.08 14.32 9.39
C THR A 225 31.06 14.89 10.40
N PRO A 226 32.25 14.28 10.56
CA PRO A 226 33.29 14.89 11.36
C PRO A 226 33.43 16.32 10.83
N ASN A 227 33.35 17.29 11.75
CA ASN A 227 33.65 18.67 11.42
C ASN A 227 34.95 18.62 10.62
N LEU A 228 34.83 18.82 9.31
CA LEU A 228 35.98 19.04 8.43
C LEU A 228 36.59 20.38 8.87
N LYS A 229 37.13 20.38 10.11
CA LYS A 229 38.05 21.42 10.53
C LYS A 229 39.23 21.23 9.62
N GLN A 230 39.37 22.10 8.76
CA GLN A 230 40.42 22.61 7.91
C GLN A 230 41.80 21.90 7.86
N GLU A 231 42.01 20.77 8.56
CA GLU A 231 43.32 20.13 8.68
C GLU A 231 43.36 18.64 8.26
N GLU A 232 42.21 18.00 7.95
CA GLU A 232 42.20 16.61 7.48
C GLU A 232 41.85 16.52 6.01
N THR A 233 42.85 16.51 5.18
CA THR A 233 42.83 16.30 3.72
C THR A 233 42.57 14.84 3.32
N SER A 234 41.97 14.04 4.16
CA SER A 234 41.70 12.63 3.88
C SER A 234 40.29 12.38 3.43
N PHE A 235 40.09 11.58 2.36
CA PHE A 235 38.80 11.12 1.88
C PHE A 235 38.16 10.02 2.75
N THR A 236 38.84 9.60 3.83
CA THR A 236 38.36 8.57 4.76
C THR A 236 37.00 8.90 5.38
N PRO A 237 36.71 10.17 5.80
CA PRO A 237 35.38 10.52 6.31
C PRO A 237 34.26 10.39 5.26
N LEU A 238 34.57 10.73 4.01
CA LEU A 238 33.61 10.64 2.89
C LEU A 238 33.29 9.19 2.54
N THR A 239 34.27 8.30 2.54
CA THR A 239 34.03 6.84 2.32
C THR A 239 33.19 6.25 3.43
N ASN A 240 33.39 6.63 4.68
CA ASN A 240 32.55 6.18 5.80
C ASN A 240 31.10 6.67 5.68
N LEU A 241 30.91 7.93 5.25
CA LEU A 241 29.59 8.50 4.99
C LEU A 241 28.86 7.72 3.89
N ILE A 242 29.54 7.43 2.78
CA ILE A 242 28.98 6.66 1.66
C ILE A 242 28.59 5.26 2.12
N TYR A 243 29.44 4.61 2.90
CA TYR A 243 29.17 3.27 3.44
C TYR A 243 27.95 3.27 4.38
N GLY A 244 27.87 4.25 5.29
CA GLY A 244 26.72 4.47 6.15
C GLY A 244 25.44 4.69 5.35
N ALA A 245 25.49 5.46 4.27
CA ALA A 245 24.35 5.71 3.39
C ALA A 245 23.88 4.45 2.65
N CYS A 246 24.79 3.57 2.22
CA CYS A 246 24.45 2.26 1.66
C CYS A 246 23.67 1.41 2.67
N ILE A 247 24.20 1.30 3.90
CA ILE A 247 23.55 0.54 4.97
C ILE A 247 22.17 1.13 5.28
N ALA A 248 22.05 2.44 5.43
CA ALA A 248 20.79 3.12 5.71
C ALA A 248 19.75 2.87 4.62
N SER A 249 20.14 2.92 3.34
CA SER A 249 19.26 2.67 2.21
C SER A 249 18.70 1.24 2.23
N VAL A 250 19.56 0.23 2.43
CA VAL A 250 19.17 -1.17 2.50
C VAL A 250 18.31 -1.44 3.75
N LEU A 251 18.65 -0.83 4.89
CA LEU A 251 17.94 -1.00 6.14
C LEU A 251 16.54 -0.42 6.06
N CYS A 252 16.38 0.81 5.56
CA CYS A 252 15.07 1.44 5.35
C CYS A 252 14.19 0.60 4.42
N PHE A 253 14.72 0.15 3.30
CA PHE A 253 14.01 -0.73 2.38
C PHE A 253 13.55 -2.02 3.08
N THR A 254 14.46 -2.70 3.78
CA THR A 254 14.17 -3.98 4.44
C THR A 254 13.12 -3.84 5.55
N ILE A 255 13.21 -2.78 6.37
CA ILE A 255 12.22 -2.50 7.42
C ILE A 255 10.84 -2.28 6.81
N LYS A 256 10.73 -1.43 5.78
CA LYS A 256 9.46 -1.13 5.12
C LYS A 256 8.80 -2.38 4.56
N VAL A 257 9.55 -3.19 3.82
CA VAL A 257 9.04 -4.45 3.23
C VAL A 257 8.57 -5.41 4.32
N LYS A 258 9.35 -5.59 5.37
CA LYS A 258 8.97 -6.45 6.51
C LYS A 258 7.71 -5.95 7.20
N LEU A 259 7.61 -4.65 7.47
CA LEU A 259 6.42 -4.07 8.11
C LEU A 259 5.17 -4.27 7.25
N MET A 260 5.25 -4.01 5.94
CA MET A 260 4.13 -4.24 5.03
C MET A 260 3.71 -5.72 5.01
N SER A 261 4.65 -6.63 4.93
CA SER A 261 4.36 -8.08 4.93
C SER A 261 3.74 -8.54 6.24
N ILE A 262 4.30 -8.14 7.40
CA ILE A 262 3.78 -8.53 8.71
C ILE A 262 2.36 -8.01 8.91
N VAL A 263 2.13 -6.73 8.61
CA VAL A 263 0.81 -6.11 8.79
C VAL A 263 -0.22 -6.73 7.85
N THR A 264 0.15 -7.02 6.61
CA THR A 264 -0.72 -7.72 5.66
C THR A 264 -1.15 -9.07 6.19
N ASN A 265 -0.20 -9.90 6.60
CA ASN A 265 -0.48 -11.23 7.13
C ASN A 265 -1.31 -11.17 8.42
N TYR A 266 -1.00 -10.23 9.32
CA TYR A 266 -1.73 -10.05 10.57
C TYR A 266 -3.21 -9.68 10.33
N ILE A 267 -3.44 -8.66 9.49
CA ILE A 267 -4.81 -8.21 9.18
C ILE A 267 -5.58 -9.32 8.45
N GLN A 268 -4.98 -9.96 7.45
CA GLN A 268 -5.62 -11.05 6.73
C GLN A 268 -5.98 -12.21 7.66
N SER A 269 -5.10 -12.61 8.57
CA SER A 269 -5.39 -13.69 9.52
C SER A 269 -6.46 -13.33 10.54
N TYR A 270 -6.60 -12.06 10.92
CA TYR A 270 -7.60 -11.61 11.88
C TYR A 270 -9.00 -11.49 11.28
N PHE A 271 -9.09 -11.15 9.99
CA PHE A 271 -10.36 -10.93 9.28
C PHE A 271 -10.74 -12.08 8.34
N SER A 272 -9.95 -13.15 8.23
CA SER A 272 -10.33 -14.38 7.52
C SER A 272 -11.24 -15.23 8.39
#